data_de36aa9318eacbcab6c014aa387950ac
#
_entry.id   de36aa9318eacbcab6c014aa387950ac
#
_cell.length_a   1.000
_cell.length_b   1.000
_cell.length_c   1.000
_cell.angle_alpha   90.00
_cell.angle_beta   90.00
_cell.angle_gamma   90.00
#
_symmetry.space_group_name_H-M   'P 1'
#
loop_
_entity.id
_entity.type
_entity.pdbx_description
1 polymer ?
#
loop_
_entity_poly.entity_id
_entity_poly.type
_entity_poly.pdbx_seq_one_letter_code
_entity_poly.pdbx_strand_id
1 'polypeptide(L)'
;VQLTADKMKVTPEEIEAGYNNLDKETREAIEYAYKNIYDFHEKQLPEEMWFTMVDDGLMVGEKTTPIVDVCLYVPHGKGSFPSVLCMLGIPAVVAKVPKIVVVTPPNEKGEVDDAILAAAKIIGITEIYKVGGIQAVAAVAYGTETIPKCHKIIGPGNSYATAAKRVLANHIDAGLPAGPSEIIVLADEKADPEKVALDWMIEAEHGPDSAALLVTHSKELVEKVVPIVNRQLEKISPKRKEFIETNLTTYGGVILTNSLDESIDFVNEYAPEHMEVMTE
;
A
#
# COMPACT_ATOMS: atom_id res chain seq x y z
N VAL A 1 18.56 -3.17 -15.40
CA VAL A 1 19.45 -4.22 -14.85
C VAL A 1 19.14 -5.54 -15.53
N GLN A 2 20.16 -6.26 -16.00
CA GLN A 2 20.01 -7.63 -16.50
C GLN A 2 20.40 -8.59 -15.37
N LEU A 3 19.41 -9.30 -14.81
CA LEU A 3 19.63 -10.37 -13.85
C LEU A 3 19.51 -11.72 -14.55
N THR A 4 20.44 -12.60 -14.28
CA THR A 4 20.36 -14.01 -14.68
C THR A 4 19.41 -14.78 -13.76
N ALA A 5 18.84 -15.89 -14.21
CA ALA A 5 17.84 -16.65 -13.46
C ALA A 5 18.31 -17.06 -12.05
N ASP A 6 19.59 -17.41 -11.92
CA ASP A 6 20.24 -17.79 -10.65
C ASP A 6 20.38 -16.62 -9.65
N LYS A 7 20.32 -15.37 -10.13
CA LYS A 7 20.40 -14.16 -9.29
C LYS A 7 19.04 -13.51 -9.02
N MET A 8 17.98 -14.08 -9.55
CA MET A 8 16.64 -13.51 -9.41
C MET A 8 16.07 -13.70 -7.99
N LYS A 9 16.35 -14.84 -7.38
CA LYS A 9 15.92 -15.12 -6.00
C LYS A 9 16.88 -14.45 -5.03
N VAL A 10 16.32 -13.76 -4.04
CA VAL A 10 17.08 -13.22 -2.89
C VAL A 10 17.59 -14.37 -2.04
N THR A 11 18.85 -14.32 -1.64
CA THR A 11 19.45 -15.34 -0.78
C THR A 11 19.22 -15.05 0.71
N PRO A 12 19.32 -16.05 1.58
CA PRO A 12 19.25 -15.83 3.03
C PRO A 12 20.33 -14.84 3.55
N GLU A 13 21.51 -14.85 2.91
CA GLU A 13 22.62 -13.93 3.24
C GLU A 13 22.29 -12.49 2.87
N GLU A 14 21.60 -12.27 1.75
CA GLU A 14 21.11 -10.92 1.38
C GLU A 14 20.06 -10.40 2.37
N ILE A 15 19.13 -11.26 2.81
CA ILE A 15 18.14 -10.90 3.84
C ILE A 15 18.83 -10.53 5.15
N GLU A 16 19.80 -11.33 5.58
CA GLU A 16 20.55 -11.08 6.81
C GLU A 16 21.38 -9.79 6.71
N ALA A 17 22.01 -9.57 5.56
CA ALA A 17 22.79 -8.36 5.31
C ALA A 17 21.91 -7.11 5.35
N GLY A 18 20.75 -7.12 4.67
CA GLY A 18 19.81 -6.00 4.68
C GLY A 18 19.31 -5.66 6.08
N TYR A 19 19.00 -6.67 6.89
CA TYR A 19 18.63 -6.44 8.30
C TYR A 19 19.74 -5.81 9.12
N ASN A 20 20.99 -6.26 8.93
CA ASN A 20 22.13 -5.76 9.69
C ASN A 20 22.62 -4.38 9.23
N ASN A 21 22.43 -4.04 7.95
CA ASN A 21 22.80 -2.73 7.38
C ASN A 21 21.83 -1.63 7.81
N LEU A 22 20.58 -1.98 8.12
CA LEU A 22 19.57 -1.00 8.50
C LEU A 22 19.92 -0.34 9.85
N ASP A 23 19.77 0.97 9.94
CA ASP A 23 19.94 1.69 11.18
C ASP A 23 18.97 1.20 12.26
N LYS A 24 19.36 1.40 13.52
CA LYS A 24 18.64 0.87 14.68
C LYS A 24 17.24 1.47 14.79
N GLU A 25 17.09 2.78 14.53
CA GLU A 25 15.82 3.50 14.69
C GLU A 25 14.79 2.99 13.68
N THR A 26 15.17 2.90 12.42
CA THR A 26 14.29 2.36 11.36
C THR A 26 13.90 0.90 11.62
N ARG A 27 14.82 0.09 12.11
CA ARG A 27 14.54 -1.31 12.47
C ARG A 27 13.55 -1.41 13.62
N GLU A 28 13.75 -0.66 14.71
CA GLU A 28 12.83 -0.61 15.85
C GLU A 28 11.43 -0.10 15.42
N ALA A 29 11.36 0.85 14.47
CA ALA A 29 10.10 1.32 13.91
C ALA A 29 9.36 0.22 13.13
N ILE A 30 10.08 -0.58 12.33
CA ILE A 30 9.48 -1.73 11.61
C ILE A 30 9.00 -2.81 12.60
N GLU A 31 9.77 -3.12 13.64
CA GLU A 31 9.37 -4.08 14.68
C GLU A 31 8.13 -3.60 15.45
N TYR A 32 8.05 -2.30 15.76
CA TYR A 32 6.87 -1.70 16.38
C TYR A 32 5.65 -1.76 15.46
N ALA A 33 5.81 -1.43 14.19
CA ALA A 33 4.75 -1.52 13.20
C ALA A 33 4.27 -2.98 13.03
N TYR A 34 5.21 -3.94 12.98
CA TYR A 34 4.88 -5.37 12.92
C TYR A 34 3.92 -5.76 14.05
N LYS A 35 4.28 -5.42 15.29
CA LYS A 35 3.46 -5.76 16.45
C LYS A 35 2.04 -5.19 16.33
N ASN A 36 1.90 -3.91 15.99
CA ASN A 36 0.60 -3.25 15.92
C ASN A 36 -0.27 -3.84 14.81
N ILE A 37 0.31 -4.10 13.63
CA ILE A 37 -0.39 -4.69 12.49
C ILE A 37 -0.80 -6.14 12.83
N TYR A 38 0.09 -6.91 13.44
CA TYR A 38 -0.18 -8.29 13.84
C TYR A 38 -1.35 -8.36 14.83
N ASP A 39 -1.27 -7.59 15.93
CA ASP A 39 -2.29 -7.54 16.99
C ASP A 39 -3.67 -7.12 16.47
N PHE A 40 -3.69 -6.24 15.45
CA PHE A 40 -4.92 -5.80 14.80
C PHE A 40 -5.52 -6.90 13.93
N HIS A 41 -4.72 -7.50 13.04
CA HIS A 41 -5.21 -8.52 12.11
C HIS A 41 -5.55 -9.84 12.79
N GLU A 42 -4.90 -10.18 13.92
CA GLU A 42 -5.27 -11.35 14.72
C GLU A 42 -6.74 -11.29 15.16
N LYS A 43 -7.25 -10.09 15.48
CA LYS A 43 -8.66 -9.89 15.87
C LYS A 43 -9.63 -9.95 14.70
N GLN A 44 -9.14 -9.89 13.46
CA GLN A 44 -9.96 -10.00 12.26
C GLN A 44 -10.13 -11.44 11.77
N LEU A 45 -9.39 -12.40 12.37
CA LEU A 45 -9.54 -13.80 11.99
C LEU A 45 -10.96 -14.27 12.26
N PRO A 46 -11.63 -14.89 11.26
CA PRO A 46 -12.91 -15.54 11.47
C PRO A 46 -12.75 -16.80 12.34
N GLU A 47 -13.82 -17.28 12.88
CA GLU A 47 -13.86 -18.62 13.50
C GLU A 47 -13.42 -19.67 12.46
N GLU A 48 -12.59 -20.62 12.88
CA GLU A 48 -12.11 -21.68 11.99
C GLU A 48 -13.27 -22.55 11.49
N MET A 49 -14.24 -22.82 12.37
CA MET A 49 -15.41 -23.64 12.04
C MET A 49 -16.54 -23.38 13.01
N TRP A 50 -17.76 -23.24 12.48
CA TRP A 50 -18.97 -23.19 13.29
C TRP A 50 -20.12 -23.95 12.62
N PHE A 51 -21.06 -24.44 13.41
CA PHE A 51 -22.25 -25.15 12.97
C PHE A 51 -23.49 -24.67 13.72
N THR A 52 -24.64 -24.73 13.07
CA THR A 52 -25.95 -24.50 13.68
C THR A 52 -26.99 -25.48 13.14
N MET A 53 -27.92 -25.90 13.98
CA MET A 53 -29.11 -26.65 13.54
C MET A 53 -30.12 -25.67 12.97
N VAL A 54 -30.55 -25.88 11.75
CA VAL A 54 -31.57 -25.03 11.06
C VAL A 54 -32.92 -25.72 11.01
N ASP A 55 -32.95 -27.06 11.16
CA ASP A 55 -34.17 -27.86 11.27
C ASP A 55 -33.82 -29.23 11.87
N ASP A 56 -34.84 -30.04 12.19
CA ASP A 56 -34.64 -31.39 12.70
C ASP A 56 -33.83 -32.25 11.70
N GLY A 57 -32.65 -32.70 12.15
CA GLY A 57 -31.73 -33.48 11.35
C GLY A 57 -30.94 -32.70 10.27
N LEU A 58 -31.11 -31.35 10.19
CA LEU A 58 -30.40 -30.50 9.24
C LEU A 58 -29.43 -29.54 9.96
N MET A 59 -28.14 -29.79 9.82
CA MET A 59 -27.08 -28.96 10.35
C MET A 59 -26.35 -28.26 9.20
N VAL A 60 -26.09 -26.98 9.34
CA VAL A 60 -25.29 -26.16 8.39
C VAL A 60 -24.14 -25.49 9.15
N GLY A 61 -23.08 -25.12 8.44
CA GLY A 61 -21.94 -24.44 9.04
C GLY A 61 -20.96 -23.93 7.99
N GLU A 62 -19.98 -23.24 8.48
CA GLU A 62 -18.85 -22.74 7.68
C GLU A 62 -17.53 -23.29 8.22
N LYS A 63 -16.59 -23.51 7.29
CA LYS A 63 -15.18 -23.76 7.59
C LYS A 63 -14.32 -22.76 6.84
N THR A 64 -13.56 -21.96 7.58
CA THR A 64 -12.59 -21.02 7.03
C THR A 64 -11.22 -21.69 6.92
N THR A 65 -10.60 -21.60 5.76
CA THR A 65 -9.24 -22.10 5.51
C THR A 65 -8.39 -21.04 4.85
N PRO A 66 -7.06 -20.98 5.16
CA PRO A 66 -6.15 -20.12 4.42
C PRO A 66 -6.16 -20.42 2.93
N ILE A 67 -5.91 -19.41 2.10
CA ILE A 67 -5.54 -19.64 0.69
C ILE A 67 -4.20 -20.37 0.64
N VAL A 68 -3.97 -21.17 -0.41
CA VAL A 68 -2.79 -22.04 -0.50
C VAL A 68 -1.49 -21.27 -0.70
N ASP A 69 -1.55 -20.12 -1.35
CA ASP A 69 -0.40 -19.25 -1.60
C ASP A 69 -0.84 -17.83 -1.95
N VAL A 70 0.08 -16.88 -1.80
CA VAL A 70 -0.09 -15.49 -2.21
C VAL A 70 1.24 -14.91 -2.68
N CYS A 71 1.18 -14.12 -3.73
CA CYS A 71 2.28 -13.24 -4.13
C CYS A 71 2.01 -11.81 -3.65
N LEU A 72 2.97 -11.23 -2.95
CA LEU A 72 2.97 -9.84 -2.51
C LEU A 72 3.81 -9.01 -3.50
N TYR A 73 3.17 -8.10 -4.19
CA TYR A 73 3.86 -7.17 -5.09
C TYR A 73 4.26 -5.92 -4.29
N VAL A 74 5.56 -5.77 -4.03
CA VAL A 74 6.11 -4.62 -3.32
C VAL A 74 6.78 -3.69 -4.34
N PRO A 75 6.27 -2.48 -4.54
CA PRO A 75 6.81 -1.55 -5.53
C PRO A 75 8.18 -1.01 -5.10
N HIS A 76 8.98 -0.58 -6.09
CA HIS A 76 10.24 0.15 -5.89
C HIS A 76 10.39 1.20 -6.99
N GLY A 77 11.29 2.18 -6.79
CA GLY A 77 11.65 3.19 -7.79
C GLY A 77 11.19 4.61 -7.45
N LYS A 78 10.01 4.81 -6.90
CA LYS A 78 9.60 6.11 -6.32
C LYS A 78 10.17 6.31 -4.91
N GLY A 79 10.46 5.22 -4.19
CA GLY A 79 11.02 5.22 -2.83
C GLY A 79 11.21 3.79 -2.30
N SER A 80 11.58 3.67 -1.03
CA SER A 80 11.58 2.43 -0.25
C SER A 80 10.22 2.26 0.42
N PHE A 81 9.63 1.06 0.34
CA PHE A 81 8.28 0.79 0.85
C PHE A 81 8.24 -0.45 1.76
N PRO A 82 9.02 -0.48 2.86
CA PRO A 82 8.95 -1.59 3.83
C PRO A 82 7.56 -1.69 4.47
N SER A 83 6.85 -0.57 4.62
CA SER A 83 5.47 -0.51 5.12
C SER A 83 4.50 -1.30 4.24
N VAL A 84 4.64 -1.26 2.92
CA VAL A 84 3.82 -2.07 2.01
C VAL A 84 4.03 -3.56 2.28
N LEU A 85 5.28 -4.00 2.47
CA LEU A 85 5.54 -5.40 2.81
C LEU A 85 4.94 -5.76 4.18
N CYS A 86 5.00 -4.88 5.18
CA CYS A 86 4.35 -5.10 6.47
C CYS A 86 2.83 -5.22 6.33
N MET A 87 2.19 -4.28 5.63
CA MET A 87 0.73 -4.26 5.43
C MET A 87 0.20 -5.46 4.63
N LEU A 88 0.99 -6.06 3.76
CA LEU A 88 0.61 -7.23 2.98
C LEU A 88 1.06 -8.55 3.63
N GLY A 89 2.28 -8.61 4.15
CA GLY A 89 2.92 -9.82 4.63
C GLY A 89 2.42 -10.24 6.01
N ILE A 90 2.22 -9.30 6.91
CA ILE A 90 1.77 -9.62 8.27
C ILE A 90 0.35 -10.24 8.26
N PRO A 91 -0.65 -9.69 7.55
CA PRO A 91 -1.94 -10.35 7.41
C PRO A 91 -1.86 -11.74 6.78
N ALA A 92 -0.97 -11.95 5.80
CA ALA A 92 -0.77 -13.25 5.19
C ALA A 92 -0.23 -14.28 6.20
N VAL A 93 0.70 -13.85 7.08
CA VAL A 93 1.23 -14.68 8.18
C VAL A 93 0.15 -14.95 9.22
N VAL A 94 -0.60 -13.95 9.65
CA VAL A 94 -1.71 -14.08 10.60
C VAL A 94 -2.78 -15.03 10.06
N ALA A 95 -3.12 -14.93 8.77
CA ALA A 95 -4.03 -15.83 8.09
C ALA A 95 -3.45 -17.25 7.86
N LYS A 96 -2.22 -17.52 8.28
CA LYS A 96 -1.51 -18.80 8.13
C LYS A 96 -1.42 -19.29 6.69
N VAL A 97 -1.21 -18.36 5.73
CA VAL A 97 -1.00 -18.71 4.32
C VAL A 97 0.27 -19.55 4.20
N PRO A 98 0.21 -20.80 3.68
CA PRO A 98 1.36 -21.71 3.71
C PRO A 98 2.53 -21.26 2.86
N LYS A 99 2.27 -20.54 1.77
CA LYS A 99 3.30 -20.06 0.85
C LYS A 99 3.11 -18.58 0.55
N ILE A 100 4.05 -17.77 0.98
CA ILE A 100 4.08 -16.32 0.75
C ILE A 100 5.29 -16.02 -0.14
N VAL A 101 5.03 -15.47 -1.31
CA VAL A 101 6.04 -15.07 -2.30
C VAL A 101 6.05 -13.55 -2.40
N VAL A 102 7.22 -12.94 -2.45
CA VAL A 102 7.39 -11.51 -2.67
C VAL A 102 8.03 -11.27 -4.03
N VAL A 103 7.50 -10.34 -4.80
CA VAL A 103 8.15 -9.80 -5.99
C VAL A 103 8.37 -8.30 -5.79
N THR A 104 9.59 -7.84 -6.02
CA THR A 104 9.97 -6.42 -5.90
C THR A 104 11.01 -6.07 -6.96
N PRO A 105 10.86 -4.93 -7.67
CA PRO A 105 11.87 -4.49 -8.62
C PRO A 105 13.21 -4.26 -7.91
N PRO A 106 14.33 -4.75 -8.45
CA PRO A 106 15.65 -4.43 -7.92
C PRO A 106 16.04 -2.98 -8.27
N ASN A 107 17.01 -2.45 -7.54
CA ASN A 107 17.68 -1.19 -7.86
C ASN A 107 18.60 -1.33 -9.10
N GLU A 108 19.30 -0.26 -9.48
CA GLU A 108 20.21 -0.25 -10.64
C GLU A 108 21.40 -1.23 -10.50
N LYS A 109 21.73 -1.64 -9.28
CA LYS A 109 22.79 -2.62 -8.99
C LYS A 109 22.28 -4.06 -8.99
N GLY A 110 20.96 -4.27 -9.11
CA GLY A 110 20.35 -5.61 -9.02
C GLY A 110 20.07 -6.07 -7.59
N GLU A 111 20.01 -5.16 -6.64
CA GLU A 111 19.80 -5.42 -5.22
C GLU A 111 18.38 -5.02 -4.79
N VAL A 112 17.88 -5.65 -3.73
CA VAL A 112 16.66 -5.23 -3.03
C VAL A 112 17.03 -4.26 -1.92
N ASP A 113 16.17 -3.30 -1.67
CA ASP A 113 16.32 -2.31 -0.60
C ASP A 113 16.45 -2.97 0.78
N ASP A 114 17.42 -2.51 1.59
CA ASP A 114 17.72 -3.07 2.90
C ASP A 114 16.53 -3.04 3.86
N ALA A 115 15.68 -1.99 3.79
CA ALA A 115 14.51 -1.90 4.65
C ALA A 115 13.42 -2.92 4.27
N ILE A 116 13.28 -3.25 2.97
CA ILE A 116 12.38 -4.33 2.50
C ILE A 116 12.92 -5.69 2.99
N LEU A 117 14.23 -5.94 2.90
CA LEU A 117 14.86 -7.17 3.39
C LEU A 117 14.73 -7.31 4.90
N ALA A 118 14.93 -6.22 5.64
CA ALA A 118 14.73 -6.19 7.09
C ALA A 118 13.28 -6.49 7.49
N ALA A 119 12.31 -5.86 6.81
CA ALA A 119 10.89 -6.15 7.04
C ALA A 119 10.56 -7.61 6.74
N ALA A 120 11.08 -8.17 5.63
CA ALA A 120 10.89 -9.58 5.30
C ALA A 120 11.45 -10.51 6.38
N LYS A 121 12.64 -10.22 6.92
CA LYS A 121 13.24 -10.98 8.03
C LYS A 121 12.38 -10.92 9.29
N ILE A 122 11.90 -9.72 9.68
CA ILE A 122 11.05 -9.52 10.86
C ILE A 122 9.75 -10.29 10.73
N ILE A 123 9.14 -10.29 9.53
CA ILE A 123 7.88 -10.99 9.24
C ILE A 123 8.08 -12.52 9.11
N GLY A 124 9.29 -12.97 8.76
CA GLY A 124 9.62 -14.37 8.51
C GLY A 124 9.43 -14.81 7.06
N ILE A 125 9.43 -13.87 6.11
CA ILE A 125 9.30 -14.16 4.67
C ILE A 125 10.67 -14.36 4.05
N THR A 126 10.85 -15.49 3.33
CA THR A 126 12.13 -15.88 2.71
C THR A 126 12.07 -16.04 1.18
N GLU A 127 10.86 -16.18 0.60
CA GLU A 127 10.66 -16.34 -0.84
C GLU A 127 10.50 -14.97 -1.52
N ILE A 128 11.62 -14.35 -1.87
CA ILE A 128 11.67 -12.99 -2.46
C ILE A 128 12.37 -13.06 -3.82
N TYR A 129 11.77 -12.41 -4.84
CA TYR A 129 12.29 -12.38 -6.21
C TYR A 129 12.48 -10.94 -6.70
N LYS A 130 13.63 -10.68 -7.31
CA LYS A 130 14.10 -9.39 -7.84
C LYS A 130 13.48 -9.12 -9.21
N VAL A 131 12.17 -8.93 -9.24
CA VAL A 131 11.41 -8.70 -10.48
C VAL A 131 10.21 -7.79 -10.19
N GLY A 132 9.87 -6.93 -11.13
CA GLY A 132 8.72 -6.03 -11.05
C GLY A 132 8.04 -5.84 -12.41
N GLY A 133 7.03 -4.96 -12.47
CA GLY A 133 6.33 -4.65 -13.71
C GLY A 133 5.46 -5.79 -14.25
N ILE A 134 5.14 -5.71 -15.55
CA ILE A 134 4.29 -6.69 -16.27
C ILE A 134 4.85 -8.09 -16.15
N GLN A 135 6.16 -8.25 -16.31
CA GLN A 135 6.82 -9.55 -16.29
C GLN A 135 6.72 -10.26 -14.92
N ALA A 136 6.71 -9.52 -13.82
CA ALA A 136 6.50 -10.09 -12.50
C ALA A 136 5.08 -10.67 -12.38
N VAL A 137 4.08 -9.92 -12.81
CA VAL A 137 2.67 -10.36 -12.78
C VAL A 137 2.47 -11.61 -13.65
N ALA A 138 3.03 -11.59 -14.87
CA ALA A 138 2.94 -12.74 -15.77
C ALA A 138 3.68 -13.98 -15.23
N ALA A 139 4.90 -13.79 -14.69
CA ALA A 139 5.68 -14.87 -14.11
C ALA A 139 4.95 -15.56 -12.95
N VAL A 140 4.29 -14.79 -12.10
CA VAL A 140 3.53 -15.31 -10.96
C VAL A 140 2.21 -15.97 -11.40
N ALA A 141 1.56 -15.43 -12.43
CA ALA A 141 0.30 -15.98 -12.94
C ALA A 141 0.48 -17.35 -13.62
N TYR A 142 1.55 -17.52 -14.38
CA TYR A 142 1.81 -18.76 -15.14
C TYR A 142 2.82 -19.70 -14.47
N GLY A 143 3.71 -19.17 -13.66
CA GLY A 143 4.90 -19.83 -13.18
C GLY A 143 6.03 -19.81 -14.23
N THR A 144 7.26 -19.89 -13.76
CA THR A 144 8.48 -20.03 -14.57
C THR A 144 9.38 -21.06 -13.90
N GLU A 145 10.52 -21.37 -14.51
CA GLU A 145 11.54 -22.23 -13.89
C GLU A 145 12.08 -21.64 -12.56
N THR A 146 12.07 -20.32 -12.42
CA THR A 146 12.63 -19.61 -11.25
C THR A 146 11.55 -19.15 -10.30
N ILE A 147 10.46 -18.55 -10.82
CA ILE A 147 9.40 -17.91 -10.03
C ILE A 147 8.20 -18.84 -9.97
N PRO A 148 7.75 -19.23 -8.78
CA PRO A 148 6.63 -20.14 -8.66
C PRO A 148 5.31 -19.49 -9.09
N LYS A 149 4.40 -20.30 -9.64
CA LYS A 149 3.02 -19.88 -9.83
C LYS A 149 2.36 -19.66 -8.46
N CYS A 150 1.53 -18.59 -8.39
CA CYS A 150 0.64 -18.33 -7.26
C CYS A 150 -0.81 -18.19 -7.73
N HIS A 151 -1.76 -18.45 -6.82
CA HIS A 151 -3.19 -18.31 -7.09
C HIS A 151 -3.70 -16.89 -6.88
N LYS A 152 -3.00 -16.11 -6.04
CA LYS A 152 -3.35 -14.72 -5.73
C LYS A 152 -2.12 -13.82 -5.80
N ILE A 153 -2.31 -12.60 -6.33
CA ILE A 153 -1.32 -11.51 -6.28
C ILE A 153 -1.97 -10.26 -5.72
N ILE A 154 -1.40 -9.68 -4.68
CA ILE A 154 -1.87 -8.43 -4.06
C ILE A 154 -0.71 -7.43 -3.94
N GLY A 155 -1.05 -6.17 -3.76
CA GLY A 155 -0.12 -5.07 -3.58
C GLY A 155 -0.23 -4.01 -4.67
N PRO A 156 0.16 -2.77 -4.36
CA PRO A 156 0.12 -1.66 -5.29
C PRO A 156 1.18 -1.81 -6.38
N GLY A 157 0.92 -1.25 -7.54
CA GLY A 157 1.87 -1.25 -8.66
C GLY A 157 1.64 -0.04 -9.55
N ASN A 158 2.57 0.20 -10.49
CA ASN A 158 2.37 1.21 -11.52
C ASN A 158 1.26 0.79 -12.51
N SER A 159 0.84 1.72 -13.36
CA SER A 159 -0.23 1.50 -14.35
C SER A 159 -0.02 0.24 -15.21
N TYR A 160 1.23 -0.10 -15.54
CA TYR A 160 1.54 -1.29 -16.33
C TYR A 160 1.32 -2.59 -15.54
N ALA A 161 1.75 -2.63 -14.27
CA ALA A 161 1.51 -3.78 -13.40
C ALA A 161 0.01 -3.96 -13.13
N THR A 162 -0.71 -2.86 -12.92
CA THR A 162 -2.18 -2.86 -12.75
C THR A 162 -2.89 -3.34 -14.01
N ALA A 163 -2.48 -2.87 -15.18
CA ALA A 163 -3.02 -3.36 -16.46
C ALA A 163 -2.76 -4.87 -16.66
N ALA A 164 -1.54 -5.34 -16.33
CA ALA A 164 -1.23 -6.77 -16.40
C ALA A 164 -2.11 -7.61 -15.45
N LYS A 165 -2.35 -7.14 -14.22
CA LYS A 165 -3.26 -7.79 -13.27
C LYS A 165 -4.68 -7.90 -13.84
N ARG A 166 -5.20 -6.84 -14.45
CA ARG A 166 -6.53 -6.85 -15.10
C ARG A 166 -6.60 -7.84 -16.26
N VAL A 167 -5.58 -7.85 -17.14
CA VAL A 167 -5.53 -8.77 -18.29
C VAL A 167 -5.45 -10.23 -17.83
N LEU A 168 -4.76 -10.50 -16.73
CA LEU A 168 -4.53 -11.85 -16.21
C LEU A 168 -5.52 -12.27 -15.12
N ALA A 169 -6.59 -11.50 -14.86
CA ALA A 169 -7.56 -11.78 -13.80
C ALA A 169 -8.26 -13.16 -13.94
N ASN A 170 -8.31 -13.74 -15.14
CA ASN A 170 -8.82 -15.09 -15.36
C ASN A 170 -7.79 -16.21 -15.03
N HIS A 171 -6.52 -15.87 -14.80
CA HIS A 171 -5.44 -16.80 -14.52
C HIS A 171 -4.92 -16.73 -13.08
N ILE A 172 -5.09 -15.56 -12.44
CA ILE A 172 -4.66 -15.28 -11.08
C ILE A 172 -5.65 -14.32 -10.42
N ASP A 173 -6.04 -14.56 -9.19
CA ASP A 173 -6.80 -13.59 -8.41
C ASP A 173 -5.88 -12.38 -8.11
N ALA A 174 -6.17 -11.26 -8.74
CA ALA A 174 -5.37 -10.04 -8.62
C ALA A 174 -5.87 -9.10 -7.51
N GLY A 175 -6.92 -9.48 -6.80
CA GLY A 175 -7.59 -8.61 -5.85
C GLY A 175 -8.17 -7.34 -6.51
N LEU A 176 -8.33 -6.29 -5.73
CA LEU A 176 -8.77 -5.00 -6.27
C LEU A 176 -7.65 -4.35 -7.09
N PRO A 177 -7.93 -3.82 -8.28
CA PRO A 177 -6.96 -3.08 -9.06
C PRO A 177 -6.70 -1.73 -8.35
N ALA A 178 -5.49 -1.54 -7.83
CA ALA A 178 -5.06 -0.27 -7.27
C ALA A 178 -4.48 0.61 -8.38
N GLY A 179 -5.03 1.81 -8.53
CA GLY A 179 -4.54 2.86 -9.41
C GLY A 179 -3.64 3.87 -8.70
N PRO A 180 -3.44 5.08 -9.24
CA PRO A 180 -2.89 6.21 -8.50
C PRO A 180 -3.78 6.53 -7.30
N SER A 181 -3.15 6.89 -6.17
CA SER A 181 -3.87 7.17 -4.92
C SER A 181 -4.72 8.43 -5.02
N GLU A 182 -5.86 8.43 -4.36
CA GLU A 182 -6.79 9.56 -4.27
C GLU A 182 -7.16 9.84 -2.82
N ILE A 183 -7.15 11.10 -2.41
CA ILE A 183 -7.65 11.54 -1.10
C ILE A 183 -8.50 12.80 -1.22
N ILE A 184 -9.55 12.86 -0.41
CA ILE A 184 -10.25 14.09 -0.07
C ILE A 184 -10.11 14.34 1.43
N VAL A 185 -9.65 15.54 1.76
CA VAL A 185 -9.76 16.10 3.11
C VAL A 185 -10.98 17.03 3.12
N LEU A 186 -12.06 16.60 3.79
CA LEU A 186 -13.24 17.41 4.02
C LEU A 186 -13.09 18.14 5.35
N ALA A 187 -13.02 19.46 5.31
CA ALA A 187 -12.76 20.26 6.51
C ALA A 187 -13.67 21.50 6.60
N ASP A 188 -14.05 21.87 7.81
CA ASP A 188 -14.76 23.11 8.11
C ASP A 188 -13.84 24.17 8.75
N GLU A 189 -14.41 25.30 9.18
CA GLU A 189 -13.67 26.41 9.81
C GLU A 189 -13.06 26.09 11.18
N LYS A 190 -13.47 24.96 11.81
CA LYS A 190 -12.99 24.53 13.12
C LYS A 190 -11.82 23.58 13.04
N ALA A 191 -11.55 23.03 11.85
CA ALA A 191 -10.44 22.13 11.64
C ALA A 191 -9.09 22.80 11.95
N ASP A 192 -8.16 22.04 12.51
CA ASP A 192 -6.79 22.49 12.75
C ASP A 192 -6.04 22.62 11.41
N PRO A 193 -5.63 23.84 11.00
CA PRO A 193 -4.98 24.05 9.71
C PRO A 193 -3.63 23.29 9.54
N GLU A 194 -2.90 23.02 10.63
CA GLU A 194 -1.66 22.23 10.58
C GLU A 194 -1.95 20.77 10.23
N LYS A 195 -2.97 20.18 10.84
CA LYS A 195 -3.39 18.82 10.54
C LYS A 195 -3.92 18.70 9.12
N VAL A 196 -4.83 19.60 8.74
CA VAL A 196 -5.38 19.64 7.37
C VAL A 196 -4.26 19.73 6.32
N ALA A 197 -3.26 20.58 6.54
CA ALA A 197 -2.14 20.71 5.62
C ALA A 197 -1.32 19.44 5.51
N LEU A 198 -1.02 18.76 6.61
CA LEU A 198 -0.23 17.54 6.64
C LEU A 198 -0.95 16.40 5.97
N ASP A 199 -2.22 16.17 6.31
CA ASP A 199 -3.00 15.07 5.75
C ASP A 199 -3.30 15.28 4.26
N TRP A 200 -3.54 16.52 3.84
CA TRP A 200 -3.67 16.84 2.41
C TRP A 200 -2.40 16.54 1.59
N MET A 201 -1.22 16.63 2.21
CA MET A 201 0.06 16.33 1.55
C MET A 201 0.37 14.83 1.48
N ILE A 202 -0.26 13.96 2.29
CA ILE A 202 0.07 12.53 2.39
C ILE A 202 -0.02 11.84 1.03
N GLU A 203 -1.17 11.92 0.35
CA GLU A 203 -1.34 11.26 -0.94
C GLU A 203 -0.69 12.01 -2.09
N ALA A 204 -0.56 13.33 -1.97
CA ALA A 204 0.14 14.15 -2.96
C ALA A 204 1.61 13.75 -3.13
N GLU A 205 2.26 13.25 -2.08
CA GLU A 205 3.66 12.80 -2.14
C GLU A 205 3.88 11.44 -2.82
N HIS A 206 2.81 10.65 -3.04
CA HIS A 206 2.92 9.32 -3.66
C HIS A 206 3.33 9.39 -5.14
N GLY A 207 2.98 10.45 -5.84
CA GLY A 207 3.39 10.65 -7.23
C GLY A 207 2.64 11.77 -7.94
N PRO A 208 3.14 12.21 -9.09
CA PRO A 208 2.53 13.29 -9.85
C PRO A 208 1.17 12.91 -10.46
N ASP A 209 0.86 11.61 -10.48
CA ASP A 209 -0.36 11.00 -10.98
C ASP A 209 -1.41 10.73 -9.90
N SER A 210 -1.12 11.03 -8.62
CA SER A 210 -2.09 10.98 -7.51
C SER A 210 -3.05 12.17 -7.55
N ALA A 211 -4.14 12.12 -6.78
CA ALA A 211 -5.10 13.21 -6.62
C ALA A 211 -5.33 13.51 -5.13
N ALA A 212 -5.03 14.74 -4.72
CA ALA A 212 -5.25 15.18 -3.34
C ALA A 212 -6.08 16.48 -3.33
N LEU A 213 -7.31 16.39 -2.80
CA LEU A 213 -8.25 17.50 -2.77
C LEU A 213 -8.53 17.94 -1.34
N LEU A 214 -8.45 19.24 -1.09
CA LEU A 214 -9.04 19.87 0.09
C LEU A 214 -10.42 20.40 -0.29
N VAL A 215 -11.47 19.84 0.30
CA VAL A 215 -12.86 20.27 0.09
C VAL A 215 -13.34 21.00 1.34
N THR A 216 -13.72 22.26 1.17
CA THR A 216 -14.16 23.12 2.30
C THR A 216 -15.06 24.25 1.83
N HIS A 217 -15.92 24.73 2.71
CA HIS A 217 -16.66 25.97 2.51
C HIS A 217 -16.01 27.18 3.20
N SER A 218 -14.90 26.92 3.96
CA SER A 218 -14.21 27.96 4.70
C SER A 218 -13.01 28.54 3.93
N LYS A 219 -13.21 29.74 3.36
CA LYS A 219 -12.13 30.48 2.72
C LYS A 219 -11.00 30.79 3.71
N GLU A 220 -11.36 31.11 4.97
CA GLU A 220 -10.39 31.39 6.04
C GLU A 220 -9.46 30.20 6.32
N LEU A 221 -10.01 28.99 6.30
CA LEU A 221 -9.22 27.77 6.46
C LEU A 221 -8.20 27.63 5.31
N VAL A 222 -8.62 27.82 4.07
CA VAL A 222 -7.73 27.77 2.91
C VAL A 222 -6.58 28.78 3.03
N GLU A 223 -6.88 30.02 3.43
CA GLU A 223 -5.88 31.08 3.63
C GLU A 223 -4.84 30.73 4.71
N LYS A 224 -5.19 29.86 5.68
CA LYS A 224 -4.27 29.35 6.70
C LYS A 224 -3.50 28.12 6.23
N VAL A 225 -4.15 27.19 5.55
CA VAL A 225 -3.57 25.89 5.13
C VAL A 225 -2.50 26.07 4.06
N VAL A 226 -2.74 26.86 3.02
CA VAL A 226 -1.81 27.01 1.89
C VAL A 226 -0.40 27.51 2.32
N PRO A 227 -0.25 28.51 3.20
CA PRO A 227 1.06 28.89 3.71
C PRO A 227 1.76 27.79 4.52
N ILE A 228 0.99 26.94 5.20
CA ILE A 228 1.55 25.79 5.96
C ILE A 228 2.12 24.76 4.99
N VAL A 229 1.37 24.38 3.95
CA VAL A 229 1.87 23.47 2.90
C VAL A 229 3.17 24.00 2.31
N ASN A 230 3.22 25.27 1.91
CA ASN A 230 4.44 25.89 1.38
C ASN A 230 5.63 25.81 2.35
N ARG A 231 5.41 26.01 3.63
CA ARG A 231 6.44 25.89 4.67
C ARG A 231 6.92 24.43 4.84
N GLN A 232 6.03 23.46 4.75
CA GLN A 232 6.37 22.04 4.86
C GLN A 232 7.15 21.56 3.63
N LEU A 233 6.82 22.03 2.43
CA LEU A 233 7.54 21.73 1.19
C LEU A 233 9.04 22.05 1.24
N GLU A 234 9.44 23.05 2.05
CA GLU A 234 10.86 23.38 2.24
C GLU A 234 11.63 22.37 3.12
N LYS A 235 10.94 21.48 3.82
CA LYS A 235 11.54 20.50 4.75
C LYS A 235 11.68 19.11 4.16
N ILE A 236 11.08 18.84 3.02
CA ILE A 236 11.05 17.51 2.40
C ILE A 236 12.07 17.40 1.26
N SER A 237 12.32 16.19 0.78
CA SER A 237 13.26 15.96 -0.32
C SER A 237 12.81 16.65 -1.61
N PRO A 238 13.73 17.10 -2.47
CA PRO A 238 13.38 17.74 -3.74
C PRO A 238 12.44 16.91 -4.61
N LYS A 239 12.61 15.60 -4.64
CA LYS A 239 11.77 14.68 -5.40
C LYS A 239 10.33 14.65 -4.88
N ARG A 240 10.14 14.62 -3.55
CA ARG A 240 8.80 14.64 -2.94
C ARG A 240 8.13 15.99 -3.12
N LYS A 241 8.90 17.07 -3.01
CA LYS A 241 8.43 18.44 -3.30
C LYS A 241 7.87 18.53 -4.73
N GLU A 242 8.62 18.06 -5.73
CA GLU A 242 8.18 18.03 -7.13
C GLU A 242 6.87 17.25 -7.30
N PHE A 243 6.71 16.10 -6.64
CA PHE A 243 5.48 15.31 -6.70
C PHE A 243 4.29 16.08 -6.16
N ILE A 244 4.41 16.67 -4.97
CA ILE A 244 3.33 17.42 -4.35
C ILE A 244 2.98 18.67 -5.17
N GLU A 245 3.96 19.47 -5.59
CA GLU A 245 3.73 20.65 -6.42
C GLU A 245 3.01 20.29 -7.75
N THR A 246 3.44 19.20 -8.40
CA THR A 246 2.78 18.72 -9.61
C THR A 246 1.37 18.26 -9.33
N ASN A 247 1.17 17.46 -8.28
CA ASN A 247 -0.15 16.95 -7.91
C ASN A 247 -1.14 18.09 -7.63
N LEU A 248 -0.78 19.00 -6.71
CA LEU A 248 -1.68 20.08 -6.28
C LEU A 248 -1.98 21.11 -7.39
N THR A 249 -1.25 21.08 -8.50
CA THR A 249 -1.47 21.96 -9.66
C THR A 249 -2.10 21.26 -10.86
N THR A 250 -2.30 19.91 -10.80
CA THR A 250 -2.88 19.14 -11.91
C THR A 250 -4.14 18.40 -11.49
N TYR A 251 -4.01 17.33 -10.72
CA TYR A 251 -5.13 16.45 -10.31
C TYR A 251 -5.67 16.74 -8.93
N GLY A 252 -4.88 17.45 -8.10
CA GLY A 252 -5.26 17.91 -6.76
C GLY A 252 -5.63 19.39 -6.73
N GLY A 253 -5.82 19.90 -5.52
CA GLY A 253 -6.11 21.33 -5.30
C GLY A 253 -7.16 21.57 -4.22
N VAL A 254 -7.75 22.76 -4.24
CA VAL A 254 -8.80 23.18 -3.30
C VAL A 254 -10.12 23.32 -4.03
N ILE A 255 -11.14 22.67 -3.50
CA ILE A 255 -12.55 22.86 -3.89
C ILE A 255 -13.21 23.72 -2.81
N LEU A 256 -13.49 24.97 -3.13
CA LEU A 256 -14.19 25.88 -2.25
C LEU A 256 -15.68 25.91 -2.63
N THR A 257 -16.52 25.46 -1.72
CA THR A 257 -17.97 25.40 -1.85
C THR A 257 -18.67 26.57 -1.13
N ASN A 258 -19.99 26.66 -1.26
CA ASN A 258 -20.76 27.70 -0.58
C ASN A 258 -21.26 27.27 0.81
N SER A 259 -21.32 25.96 1.08
CA SER A 259 -21.78 25.39 2.33
C SER A 259 -21.15 24.02 2.61
N LEU A 260 -21.24 23.55 3.84
CA LEU A 260 -20.83 22.18 4.21
C LEU A 260 -21.66 21.14 3.46
N ASP A 261 -22.95 21.35 3.29
CA ASP A 261 -23.81 20.43 2.54
C ASP A 261 -23.34 20.26 1.09
N GLU A 262 -23.00 21.36 0.41
CA GLU A 262 -22.43 21.31 -0.95
C GLU A 262 -21.07 20.61 -0.98
N SER A 263 -20.25 20.76 0.08
CA SER A 263 -19.00 20.01 0.23
C SER A 263 -19.27 18.51 0.34
N ILE A 264 -20.27 18.11 1.14
CA ILE A 264 -20.65 16.72 1.33
C ILE A 264 -21.20 16.13 0.02
N ASP A 265 -22.05 16.87 -0.70
CA ASP A 265 -22.58 16.43 -2.00
C ASP A 265 -21.46 16.19 -3.01
N PHE A 266 -20.48 17.10 -3.09
CA PHE A 266 -19.30 16.94 -3.94
C PHE A 266 -18.50 15.68 -3.58
N VAL A 267 -18.24 15.46 -2.29
CA VAL A 267 -17.49 14.28 -1.83
C VAL A 267 -18.21 12.98 -2.14
N ASN A 268 -19.53 12.95 -1.96
CA ASN A 268 -20.34 11.77 -2.27
C ASN A 268 -20.38 11.47 -3.78
N GLU A 269 -20.40 12.50 -4.63
CA GLU A 269 -20.37 12.33 -6.09
C GLU A 269 -18.98 11.88 -6.56
N TYR A 270 -17.91 12.43 -5.99
CA TYR A 270 -16.53 12.07 -6.31
C TYR A 270 -16.19 10.64 -5.87
N ALA A 271 -16.65 10.23 -4.68
CA ALA A 271 -16.41 8.91 -4.07
C ALA A 271 -14.92 8.54 -4.00
N PRO A 272 -14.10 9.25 -3.21
CA PRO A 272 -12.66 9.06 -3.18
C PRO A 272 -12.24 7.72 -2.59
N GLU A 273 -11.04 7.24 -2.95
CA GLU A 273 -10.42 6.06 -2.35
C GLU A 273 -10.14 6.27 -0.85
N HIS A 274 -9.56 7.42 -0.51
CA HIS A 274 -9.28 7.81 0.87
C HIS A 274 -10.04 9.08 1.23
N MET A 275 -10.54 9.13 2.45
CA MET A 275 -11.28 10.29 2.94
C MET A 275 -10.96 10.59 4.39
N GLU A 276 -10.56 11.83 4.64
CA GLU A 276 -10.41 12.39 5.98
C GLU A 276 -11.55 13.37 6.25
N VAL A 277 -12.22 13.21 7.40
CA VAL A 277 -13.31 14.10 7.82
C VAL A 277 -12.86 14.91 9.02
N MET A 278 -12.68 16.20 8.82
CA MET A 278 -12.23 17.18 9.84
C MET A 278 -13.29 18.27 10.02
N THR A 279 -14.51 17.83 10.34
CA THR A 279 -15.67 18.70 10.63
C THR A 279 -16.23 18.40 12.02
N GLU A 280 -16.92 19.38 12.63
CA GLU A 280 -17.74 19.15 13.83
C GLU A 280 -19.19 18.81 13.55
#